data_15183c5f953cadd37d512e0a2d44e631
#
_entry.id   15183c5f953cadd37d512e0a2d44e631
#
_cell.length_a   1.000
_cell.length_b   1.000
_cell.length_c   1.000
_cell.angle_alpha   90.00
_cell.angle_beta   90.00
_cell.angle_gamma   90.00
#
_symmetry.space_group_name_H-M   'P 1'
#
loop_
_entity.id
_entity.type
_entity.pdbx_description
1 polymer ?
#
loop_
_entity_poly.entity_id
_entity_poly.type
_entity_poly.pdbx_seq_one_letter_code
_entity_poly.pdbx_strand_id
1 'polypeptide(L)'
;MKQVIISILLILSLSVCAQKFQPTWESIDARPTPEWFQDAKFGVFICWGLYSVPAWSPAGQYSEWYQYWLQQKSHGGQVTDFHNRTYGEDFEFKDFAPMFKAELFDADEWAELFDRAGAKYVVFTTKHHSGYTMWPSKEAEQSYGVNYNPAKVGPMRDLTGEICEAVREKGIRAGLYYSLYEWYHPLYKTDVPRFVEEHFHPQFKDLVSRYTPDIIWTDGEWEQTSATWRSTELLSWW
;
A
#
# COMPACT_ATOMS: atom_id res chain seq x y z
N MET A 1 20.36 47.47 49.25
CA MET A 1 20.52 46.70 48.01
C MET A 1 19.51 45.57 48.02
N LYS A 2 18.42 45.69 47.29
CA LYS A 2 17.37 44.62 47.18
C LYS A 2 17.69 43.79 45.96
N GLN A 3 18.00 42.52 46.14
CA GLN A 3 18.17 41.59 45.04
C GLN A 3 16.79 41.16 44.54
N VAL A 4 16.52 41.41 43.29
CA VAL A 4 15.33 40.95 42.59
C VAL A 4 15.68 39.60 41.96
N ILE A 5 15.10 38.54 42.49
CA ILE A 5 15.19 37.18 41.91
C ILE A 5 14.14 37.10 40.79
N ILE A 6 14.57 37.08 39.55
CA ILE A 6 13.71 36.84 38.39
C ILE A 6 13.67 35.31 38.19
N SER A 7 12.55 34.68 38.60
CA SER A 7 12.27 33.30 38.27
C SER A 7 11.79 33.20 36.80
N ILE A 8 12.62 32.68 35.91
CA ILE A 8 12.24 32.34 34.55
C ILE A 8 11.47 31.00 34.61
N LEU A 9 10.16 31.04 34.51
CA LEU A 9 9.36 29.86 34.23
C LEU A 9 9.60 29.44 32.77
N LEU A 10 10.38 28.37 32.56
CA LEU A 10 10.43 27.66 31.29
C LEU A 10 9.12 26.91 31.10
N ILE A 11 8.18 27.45 30.37
CA ILE A 11 7.01 26.73 29.88
C ILE A 11 7.50 25.83 28.74
N LEU A 12 7.79 24.58 29.05
CA LEU A 12 7.89 23.54 28.04
C LEU A 12 6.50 23.35 27.44
N SER A 13 6.25 23.98 26.30
CA SER A 13 5.12 23.63 25.44
C SER A 13 5.37 22.24 24.86
N LEU A 14 4.90 21.22 25.56
CA LEU A 14 4.66 19.91 24.99
C LEU A 14 3.60 20.14 23.90
N SER A 15 4.02 20.24 22.65
CA SER A 15 3.12 20.10 21.51
C SER A 15 2.61 18.66 21.53
N VAL A 16 1.57 18.43 22.32
CA VAL A 16 0.72 17.26 22.14
C VAL A 16 0.13 17.46 20.77
N CYS A 17 0.58 16.68 19.81
CA CYS A 17 -0.08 16.59 18.51
C CYS A 17 -1.48 16.05 18.82
N ALA A 18 -2.41 16.94 19.09
CA ALA A 18 -3.78 16.57 19.37
C ALA A 18 -4.32 15.88 18.12
N GLN A 19 -4.73 14.63 18.25
CA GLN A 19 -5.39 13.90 17.21
C GLN A 19 -6.56 14.74 16.68
N LYS A 20 -6.53 15.09 15.41
CA LYS A 20 -7.50 16.02 14.81
C LYS A 20 -8.93 15.48 14.86
N PHE A 21 -9.07 14.15 14.80
CA PHE A 21 -10.36 13.46 14.83
C PHE A 21 -10.37 12.40 15.93
N GLN A 22 -11.56 12.18 16.52
CA GLN A 22 -11.76 11.10 17.48
C GLN A 22 -11.92 9.77 16.72
N PRO A 23 -11.57 8.61 17.35
CA PRO A 23 -11.70 7.29 16.72
C PRO A 23 -13.16 6.80 16.71
N THR A 24 -14.06 7.63 16.20
CA THR A 24 -15.49 7.33 16.03
C THR A 24 -15.90 7.68 14.62
N TRP A 25 -16.86 6.92 14.08
CA TRP A 25 -17.38 7.19 12.73
C TRP A 25 -18.00 8.59 12.63
N GLU A 26 -18.72 9.03 13.67
CA GLU A 26 -19.27 10.38 13.74
C GLU A 26 -18.21 11.47 13.51
N SER A 27 -17.07 11.36 14.16
CA SER A 27 -15.96 12.33 14.00
C SER A 27 -15.29 12.21 12.65
N ILE A 28 -15.09 10.99 12.16
CA ILE A 28 -14.43 10.71 10.89
C ILE A 28 -15.30 11.17 9.72
N ASP A 29 -16.59 10.87 9.74
CA ASP A 29 -17.53 11.21 8.67
C ASP A 29 -17.83 12.72 8.59
N ALA A 30 -17.58 13.46 9.68
CA ALA A 30 -17.67 14.90 9.69
C ALA A 30 -16.55 15.61 8.91
N ARG A 31 -15.53 14.89 8.43
CA ARG A 31 -14.44 15.47 7.63
C ARG A 31 -14.96 15.94 6.27
N PRO A 32 -14.67 17.18 5.88
CA PRO A 32 -15.05 17.62 4.55
C PRO A 32 -14.21 16.91 3.48
N THR A 33 -14.84 16.56 2.36
CA THR A 33 -14.08 16.15 1.17
C THR A 33 -13.25 17.35 0.69
N PRO A 34 -11.94 17.19 0.47
CA PRO A 34 -11.10 18.28 -0.02
C PRO A 34 -11.60 18.85 -1.36
N GLU A 35 -11.65 20.16 -1.48
CA GLU A 35 -12.12 20.86 -2.68
C GLU A 35 -11.35 20.41 -3.92
N TRP A 36 -10.02 20.29 -3.82
CA TRP A 36 -9.19 19.84 -4.93
C TRP A 36 -9.63 18.46 -5.48
N PHE A 37 -10.09 17.54 -4.62
CA PHE A 37 -10.54 16.21 -5.06
C PHE A 37 -11.87 16.30 -5.81
N GLN A 38 -12.77 17.18 -5.36
CA GLN A 38 -14.04 17.42 -6.05
C GLN A 38 -13.81 18.02 -7.45
N ASP A 39 -12.77 18.82 -7.61
CA ASP A 39 -12.45 19.51 -8.87
C ASP A 39 -11.55 18.68 -9.80
N ALA A 40 -10.82 17.71 -9.27
CA ALA A 40 -9.83 16.93 -10.02
C ALA A 40 -10.39 16.20 -11.24
N LYS A 41 -11.59 15.61 -11.16
CA LYS A 41 -12.36 14.91 -12.21
C LYS A 41 -11.65 13.75 -12.92
N PHE A 42 -10.34 13.81 -13.14
CA PHE A 42 -9.58 12.80 -13.86
C PHE A 42 -8.30 12.43 -13.11
N GLY A 43 -8.13 11.15 -12.83
CA GLY A 43 -6.94 10.55 -12.26
C GLY A 43 -6.60 9.24 -12.94
N VAL A 44 -5.39 8.74 -12.70
CA VAL A 44 -4.90 7.46 -13.20
C VAL A 44 -4.77 6.49 -12.04
N PHE A 45 -5.28 5.27 -12.21
CA PHE A 45 -5.08 4.18 -11.27
C PHE A 45 -4.14 3.14 -11.89
N ILE A 46 -3.08 2.76 -11.17
CA ILE A 46 -2.07 1.81 -11.65
C ILE A 46 -2.15 0.55 -10.84
N CYS A 47 -2.53 -0.56 -11.46
CA CYS A 47 -2.50 -1.89 -10.89
C CYS A 47 -1.23 -2.61 -11.34
N TRP A 48 -0.26 -2.77 -10.43
CA TRP A 48 1.04 -3.36 -10.73
C TRP A 48 1.61 -4.13 -9.54
N GLY A 49 2.33 -5.23 -9.81
CA GLY A 49 2.91 -6.08 -8.76
C GLY A 49 3.49 -7.36 -9.34
N LEU A 50 3.80 -8.35 -8.49
CA LEU A 50 4.42 -9.63 -8.90
C LEU A 50 3.63 -10.40 -9.96
N TYR A 51 2.31 -10.26 -9.99
CA TYR A 51 1.46 -10.88 -11.01
C TYR A 51 1.75 -10.41 -12.44
N SER A 52 2.46 -9.30 -12.60
CA SER A 52 2.93 -8.83 -13.92
C SER A 52 4.11 -9.65 -14.45
N VAL A 53 4.77 -10.46 -13.62
CA VAL A 53 5.85 -11.36 -14.06
C VAL A 53 5.28 -12.49 -14.92
N PRO A 54 4.32 -13.33 -14.45
CA PRO A 54 3.65 -14.29 -15.30
C PRO A 54 2.76 -13.61 -16.36
N ALA A 55 2.18 -12.44 -16.05
CA ALA A 55 1.33 -11.64 -16.91
C ALA A 55 0.29 -12.47 -17.68
N TRP A 56 -0.30 -13.47 -17.02
CA TRP A 56 -1.16 -14.45 -17.66
C TRP A 56 -2.44 -14.69 -16.86
N SER A 57 -3.54 -14.83 -17.57
CA SER A 57 -4.82 -15.27 -17.04
C SER A 57 -5.62 -16.00 -18.12
N PRO A 58 -6.61 -16.85 -17.77
CA PRO A 58 -7.57 -17.36 -18.73
C PRO A 58 -8.33 -16.22 -19.42
N ALA A 59 -8.77 -16.43 -20.65
CA ALA A 59 -9.55 -15.45 -21.39
C ALA A 59 -10.77 -14.97 -20.57
N GLY A 60 -10.95 -13.64 -20.49
CA GLY A 60 -12.02 -13.02 -19.72
C GLY A 60 -11.77 -12.93 -18.21
N GLN A 61 -10.57 -13.26 -17.76
CA GLN A 61 -10.14 -13.12 -16.38
C GLN A 61 -8.99 -12.10 -16.28
N TYR A 62 -8.68 -11.67 -15.05
CA TYR A 62 -7.67 -10.69 -14.74
C TYR A 62 -6.48 -11.31 -14.02
N SER A 63 -5.26 -10.86 -14.30
CA SER A 63 -4.02 -11.50 -13.86
C SER A 63 -3.58 -11.12 -12.45
N GLU A 64 -4.09 -10.02 -11.89
CA GLU A 64 -3.71 -9.57 -10.55
C GLU A 64 -4.14 -10.54 -9.44
N TRP A 65 -5.11 -11.42 -9.74
CA TRP A 65 -5.55 -12.50 -8.86
C TRP A 65 -4.84 -13.84 -9.14
N TYR A 66 -3.76 -13.85 -9.93
CA TYR A 66 -3.02 -15.05 -10.31
C TYR A 66 -2.70 -15.97 -9.13
N GLN A 67 -2.17 -15.42 -8.02
CA GLN A 67 -1.84 -16.22 -6.83
C GLN A 67 -3.09 -16.90 -6.24
N TYR A 68 -4.19 -16.18 -6.15
CA TYR A 68 -5.45 -16.74 -5.64
C TYR A 68 -5.97 -17.86 -6.54
N TRP A 69 -6.03 -17.62 -7.86
CA TRP A 69 -6.46 -18.60 -8.82
C TRP A 69 -5.58 -19.86 -8.81
N LEU A 70 -4.27 -19.68 -8.69
CA LEU A 70 -3.30 -20.78 -8.60
C LEU A 70 -3.58 -21.67 -7.40
N GLN A 71 -3.71 -21.10 -6.21
CA GLN A 71 -3.82 -21.87 -4.97
C GLN A 71 -5.23 -22.43 -4.75
N GLN A 72 -6.27 -21.76 -5.23
CA GLN A 72 -7.63 -22.25 -5.18
C GLN A 72 -7.98 -23.21 -6.32
N LYS A 73 -7.06 -23.45 -7.27
CA LYS A 73 -7.31 -24.20 -8.49
C LYS A 73 -8.57 -23.75 -9.23
N SER A 74 -8.81 -22.44 -9.19
CA SER A 74 -9.99 -21.81 -9.79
C SER A 74 -9.98 -21.93 -11.32
N HIS A 75 -11.11 -21.63 -11.94
CA HIS A 75 -11.26 -21.67 -13.40
C HIS A 75 -10.90 -23.02 -14.03
N GLY A 76 -11.33 -24.10 -13.37
CA GLY A 76 -11.06 -25.47 -13.84
C GLY A 76 -9.58 -25.85 -13.83
N GLY A 77 -8.77 -25.17 -12.99
CA GLY A 77 -7.33 -25.43 -12.86
C GLY A 77 -6.45 -24.80 -13.95
N GLN A 78 -7.01 -23.99 -14.84
CA GLN A 78 -6.24 -23.41 -15.98
C GLN A 78 -5.01 -22.63 -15.55
N VAL A 79 -5.10 -21.85 -14.44
CA VAL A 79 -3.95 -21.12 -13.89
C VAL A 79 -2.90 -22.10 -13.36
N THR A 80 -3.32 -23.12 -12.63
CA THR A 80 -2.43 -24.17 -12.10
C THR A 80 -1.74 -24.93 -13.24
N ASP A 81 -2.47 -25.30 -14.28
CA ASP A 81 -1.92 -25.99 -15.45
C ASP A 81 -0.90 -25.14 -16.22
N PHE A 82 -1.22 -23.86 -16.40
CA PHE A 82 -0.27 -22.90 -16.99
C PHE A 82 0.99 -22.76 -16.13
N HIS A 83 0.79 -22.57 -14.83
CA HIS A 83 1.87 -22.39 -13.88
C HIS A 83 2.83 -23.57 -13.85
N ASN A 84 2.29 -24.78 -13.63
CA ASN A 84 3.08 -26.01 -13.53
C ASN A 84 3.84 -26.31 -14.82
N ARG A 85 3.22 -26.09 -15.96
CA ARG A 85 3.86 -26.29 -17.28
C ARG A 85 4.98 -25.29 -17.54
N THR A 86 4.84 -24.05 -17.06
CA THR A 86 5.75 -22.94 -17.39
C THR A 86 6.89 -22.80 -16.37
N TYR A 87 6.58 -22.99 -15.10
CA TYR A 87 7.52 -22.74 -14.00
C TYR A 87 7.86 -23.98 -13.18
N GLY A 88 7.03 -25.03 -13.23
CA GLY A 88 7.15 -26.24 -12.44
C GLY A 88 6.21 -26.27 -11.24
N GLU A 89 5.94 -27.47 -10.73
CA GLU A 89 4.99 -27.70 -9.63
C GLU A 89 5.50 -27.16 -8.27
N ASP A 90 6.81 -27.12 -8.10
CA ASP A 90 7.46 -26.66 -6.86
C ASP A 90 7.69 -25.15 -6.83
N PHE A 91 7.42 -24.44 -7.94
CA PHE A 91 7.58 -22.99 -8.03
C PHE A 91 6.40 -22.28 -7.35
N GLU A 92 6.67 -21.48 -6.35
CA GLU A 92 5.63 -20.75 -5.63
C GLU A 92 5.49 -19.31 -6.12
N PHE A 93 4.36 -18.68 -5.85
CA PHE A 93 4.13 -17.27 -6.25
C PHE A 93 5.20 -16.31 -5.71
N LYS A 94 5.70 -16.55 -4.50
CA LYS A 94 6.79 -15.73 -3.91
C LYS A 94 8.10 -15.78 -4.71
N ASP A 95 8.30 -16.86 -5.48
CA ASP A 95 9.51 -17.04 -6.30
C ASP A 95 9.53 -16.11 -7.53
N PHE A 96 8.42 -15.45 -7.84
CA PHE A 96 8.41 -14.34 -8.79
C PHE A 96 9.11 -13.08 -8.27
N ALA A 97 9.29 -12.91 -6.96
CA ALA A 97 9.89 -11.69 -6.41
C ALA A 97 11.30 -11.39 -6.97
N PRO A 98 12.24 -12.35 -7.07
CA PRO A 98 13.53 -12.08 -7.71
C PRO A 98 13.44 -11.87 -9.23
N MET A 99 12.34 -12.26 -9.87
CA MET A 99 12.12 -12.07 -11.31
C MET A 99 11.47 -10.71 -11.63
N PHE A 100 10.86 -10.06 -10.64
CA PHE A 100 10.27 -8.73 -10.79
C PHE A 100 11.38 -7.68 -10.78
N LYS A 101 11.83 -7.24 -11.96
CA LYS A 101 12.99 -6.36 -12.11
C LYS A 101 12.64 -4.89 -12.33
N ALA A 102 11.44 -4.59 -12.81
CA ALA A 102 11.00 -3.24 -13.15
C ALA A 102 11.98 -2.49 -14.10
N GLU A 103 12.58 -3.21 -15.05
CA GLU A 103 13.62 -2.67 -15.95
C GLU A 103 13.14 -1.49 -16.79
N LEU A 104 11.86 -1.52 -17.16
CA LEU A 104 11.25 -0.49 -18.01
C LEU A 104 10.48 0.57 -17.19
N PHE A 105 10.58 0.51 -15.85
CA PHE A 105 9.95 1.51 -15.00
C PHE A 105 10.84 2.75 -14.91
N ASP A 106 10.35 3.83 -15.50
CA ASP A 106 10.87 5.18 -15.36
C ASP A 106 9.76 6.07 -14.82
N ALA A 107 9.93 6.52 -13.57
CA ALA A 107 8.91 7.28 -12.86
C ALA A 107 8.67 8.66 -13.51
N ASP A 108 9.72 9.28 -14.06
CA ASP A 108 9.64 10.58 -14.71
C ASP A 108 8.91 10.49 -16.04
N GLU A 109 9.19 9.45 -16.85
CA GLU A 109 8.45 9.19 -18.09
C GLU A 109 6.97 8.92 -17.83
N TRP A 110 6.65 8.17 -16.76
CA TRP A 110 5.26 7.92 -16.36
C TRP A 110 4.58 9.22 -15.92
N ALA A 111 5.23 10.01 -15.07
CA ALA A 111 4.69 11.29 -14.60
C ALA A 111 4.45 12.26 -15.77
N GLU A 112 5.38 12.34 -16.74
CA GLU A 112 5.20 13.12 -17.96
C GLU A 112 4.01 12.65 -18.78
N LEU A 113 3.81 11.33 -18.92
CA LEU A 113 2.66 10.78 -19.62
C LEU A 113 1.34 11.17 -18.92
N PHE A 114 1.29 11.09 -17.59
CA PHE A 114 0.10 11.43 -16.81
C PHE A 114 -0.22 12.94 -16.87
N ASP A 115 0.81 13.79 -16.83
CA ASP A 115 0.65 15.24 -16.98
C ASP A 115 0.09 15.59 -18.37
N ARG A 116 0.67 15.02 -19.42
CA ARG A 116 0.18 15.19 -20.80
C ARG A 116 -1.24 14.68 -21.01
N ALA A 117 -1.63 13.62 -20.29
CA ALA A 117 -3.00 13.12 -20.29
C ALA A 117 -3.97 14.03 -19.51
N GLY A 118 -3.47 14.98 -18.74
CA GLY A 118 -4.26 15.90 -17.92
C GLY A 118 -4.67 15.36 -16.57
N ALA A 119 -4.03 14.28 -16.07
CA ALA A 119 -4.32 13.70 -14.77
C ALA A 119 -4.05 14.71 -13.64
N LYS A 120 -4.92 14.70 -12.63
CA LYS A 120 -4.81 15.55 -11.44
C LYS A 120 -4.33 14.78 -10.22
N TYR A 121 -4.48 13.48 -10.25
CA TYR A 121 -3.95 12.56 -9.25
C TYR A 121 -3.61 11.22 -9.88
N VAL A 122 -2.73 10.49 -9.22
CA VAL A 122 -2.38 9.11 -9.56
C VAL A 122 -2.58 8.26 -8.30
N VAL A 123 -3.15 7.06 -8.44
CA VAL A 123 -3.19 6.06 -7.37
C VAL A 123 -2.32 4.89 -7.77
N PHE A 124 -1.20 4.72 -7.08
CA PHE A 124 -0.23 3.66 -7.33
C PHE A 124 -0.46 2.47 -6.40
N THR A 125 -0.45 1.24 -6.92
CA THR A 125 -0.56 0.03 -6.12
C THR A 125 0.72 -0.20 -5.32
N THR A 126 0.67 0.12 -4.03
CA THR A 126 1.83 -0.08 -3.13
C THR A 126 1.90 -1.49 -2.56
N LYS A 127 0.75 -2.13 -2.34
CA LYS A 127 0.64 -3.52 -1.93
C LYS A 127 -0.70 -4.09 -2.37
N HIS A 128 -0.70 -5.12 -3.21
CA HIS A 128 -1.88 -5.91 -3.56
C HIS A 128 -2.08 -7.05 -2.54
N HIS A 129 -3.14 -7.83 -2.67
CA HIS A 129 -3.51 -8.94 -1.76
C HIS A 129 -2.44 -10.04 -1.61
N SER A 130 -1.46 -10.08 -2.50
CA SER A 130 -0.33 -11.02 -2.41
C SER A 130 0.67 -10.69 -1.31
N GLY A 131 0.63 -9.46 -0.77
CA GLY A 131 1.49 -9.01 0.32
C GLY A 131 2.86 -8.48 -0.11
N TYR A 132 3.27 -8.62 -1.38
CA TYR A 132 4.50 -7.97 -1.86
C TYR A 132 4.31 -6.46 -1.88
N THR A 133 5.19 -5.76 -1.18
CA THR A 133 5.15 -4.31 -1.13
C THR A 133 5.97 -3.70 -2.27
N MET A 134 5.63 -2.49 -2.70
CA MET A 134 6.34 -1.73 -3.72
C MET A 134 7.24 -0.64 -3.10
N TRP A 135 7.48 -0.74 -1.77
CA TRP A 135 8.37 0.12 -0.99
C TRP A 135 9.15 -0.71 0.04
N PRO A 136 10.24 -0.16 0.64
CA PRO A 136 11.06 -0.86 1.65
C PRO A 136 10.30 -1.03 2.98
N SER A 137 9.24 -1.85 3.00
CA SER A 137 8.49 -2.18 4.22
C SER A 137 9.26 -3.16 5.08
N LYS A 138 9.49 -2.79 6.33
CA LYS A 138 10.11 -3.66 7.32
C LYS A 138 9.19 -4.84 7.67
N GLU A 139 7.89 -4.62 7.73
CA GLU A 139 6.88 -5.64 8.06
C GLU A 139 6.84 -6.73 6.97
N ALA A 140 7.11 -6.36 5.71
CA ALA A 140 7.15 -7.31 4.60
C ALA A 140 8.46 -8.14 4.54
N GLU A 141 9.51 -7.78 5.29
CA GLU A 141 10.79 -8.49 5.22
C GLU A 141 10.72 -9.95 5.70
N GLN A 142 9.73 -10.29 6.51
CA GLN A 142 9.61 -11.65 7.08
C GLN A 142 8.23 -12.29 6.88
N SER A 143 7.33 -11.64 6.17
CA SER A 143 5.91 -12.05 6.06
C SER A 143 5.72 -13.47 5.54
N TYR A 144 6.54 -13.89 4.59
CA TYR A 144 6.41 -15.20 3.91
C TYR A 144 7.69 -16.04 4.02
N GLY A 145 8.50 -15.80 5.04
CA GLY A 145 9.82 -16.45 5.19
C GLY A 145 10.86 -15.95 4.19
N VAL A 146 10.57 -14.86 3.49
CA VAL A 146 11.44 -14.19 2.51
C VAL A 146 11.34 -12.69 2.68
N ASN A 147 12.33 -11.95 2.20
CA ASN A 147 12.26 -10.49 2.12
C ASN A 147 11.28 -10.11 1.00
N TYR A 148 10.07 -9.66 1.35
CA TYR A 148 8.97 -9.50 0.40
C TYR A 148 8.74 -8.03 0.03
N ASN A 149 9.84 -7.31 -0.23
CA ASN A 149 9.82 -5.91 -0.65
C ASN A 149 10.91 -5.60 -1.69
N PRO A 150 10.75 -4.54 -2.50
CA PRO A 150 11.59 -4.26 -3.66
C PRO A 150 13.00 -3.76 -3.32
N ALA A 151 13.26 -3.35 -2.08
CA ALA A 151 14.60 -2.96 -1.65
C ALA A 151 15.47 -4.15 -1.23
N LYS A 152 14.87 -5.34 -1.07
CA LYS A 152 15.55 -6.57 -0.62
C LYS A 152 15.54 -7.67 -1.68
N VAL A 153 14.52 -7.71 -2.53
CA VAL A 153 14.39 -8.70 -3.60
C VAL A 153 13.68 -8.08 -4.81
N GLY A 154 14.17 -8.37 -6.00
CA GLY A 154 13.60 -7.85 -7.24
C GLY A 154 14.36 -6.63 -7.77
N PRO A 155 13.74 -5.46 -7.91
CA PRO A 155 14.33 -4.30 -8.57
C PRO A 155 15.42 -3.59 -7.74
N MET A 156 15.51 -3.84 -6.44
CA MET A 156 16.42 -3.16 -5.50
C MET A 156 16.23 -1.63 -5.48
N ARG A 157 14.96 -1.19 -5.57
CA ARG A 157 14.55 0.22 -5.67
C ARG A 157 13.32 0.47 -4.78
N ASP A 158 13.10 1.73 -4.43
CA ASP A 158 11.87 2.21 -3.79
C ASP A 158 10.89 2.74 -4.84
N LEU A 159 10.15 1.83 -5.47
CA LEU A 159 9.26 2.17 -6.58
C LEU A 159 8.13 3.15 -6.16
N THR A 160 7.67 3.04 -4.91
CA THR A 160 6.65 3.95 -4.36
C THR A 160 7.20 5.36 -4.15
N GLY A 161 8.42 5.46 -3.59
CA GLY A 161 9.08 6.75 -3.42
C GLY A 161 9.31 7.46 -4.74
N GLU A 162 9.87 6.73 -5.71
CA GLU A 162 10.17 7.27 -7.04
C GLU A 162 8.93 7.83 -7.75
N ILE A 163 7.82 7.08 -7.79
CA ILE A 163 6.60 7.57 -8.45
C ILE A 163 5.95 8.73 -7.69
N CYS A 164 5.98 8.72 -6.36
CA CYS A 164 5.45 9.83 -5.56
C CYS A 164 6.21 11.13 -5.81
N GLU A 165 7.53 11.07 -5.90
CA GLU A 165 8.38 12.22 -6.20
C GLU A 165 8.09 12.75 -7.60
N ALA A 166 8.17 11.89 -8.61
CA ALA A 166 7.99 12.26 -10.01
C ALA A 166 6.62 12.90 -10.30
N VAL A 167 5.51 12.34 -9.77
CA VAL A 167 4.17 12.91 -10.01
C VAL A 167 3.99 14.26 -9.31
N ARG A 168 4.59 14.44 -8.12
CA ARG A 168 4.56 15.71 -7.40
C ARG A 168 5.33 16.83 -8.11
N GLU A 169 6.46 16.52 -8.74
CA GLU A 169 7.20 17.46 -9.57
C GLU A 169 6.38 18.01 -10.73
N LYS A 170 5.41 17.23 -11.23
CA LYS A 170 4.42 17.67 -12.23
C LYS A 170 3.19 18.36 -11.63
N GLY A 171 3.12 18.53 -10.32
CA GLY A 171 1.94 19.09 -9.64
C GLY A 171 0.75 18.13 -9.57
N ILE A 172 0.97 16.84 -9.83
CA ILE A 172 -0.03 15.76 -9.74
C ILE A 172 -0.08 15.25 -8.29
N ARG A 173 -1.27 15.02 -7.74
CA ARG A 173 -1.45 14.49 -6.40
C ARG A 173 -1.07 13.00 -6.33
N ALA A 174 -0.30 12.63 -5.30
CA ALA A 174 0.13 11.26 -5.09
C ALA A 174 -0.89 10.50 -4.23
N GLY A 175 -1.53 9.50 -4.81
CA GLY A 175 -2.40 8.54 -4.15
C GLY A 175 -1.76 7.17 -4.09
N LEU A 176 -2.06 6.43 -3.02
CA LEU A 176 -1.53 5.08 -2.79
C LEU A 176 -2.68 4.09 -2.58
N TYR A 177 -2.66 3.01 -3.33
CA TYR A 177 -3.53 1.87 -3.08
C TYR A 177 -2.85 0.91 -2.11
N TYR A 178 -3.61 0.43 -1.13
CA TYR A 178 -3.14 -0.51 -0.13
C TYR A 178 -4.22 -1.56 0.18
N SER A 179 -3.91 -2.85 -0.01
CA SER A 179 -4.77 -3.94 0.42
C SER A 179 -4.63 -4.21 1.91
N LEU A 180 -5.76 -4.22 2.63
CA LEU A 180 -5.82 -4.69 4.02
C LEU A 180 -5.61 -6.20 4.06
N TYR A 181 -6.17 -6.91 3.09
CA TYR A 181 -6.19 -8.35 2.96
C TYR A 181 -4.86 -8.88 2.43
N GLU A 182 -4.36 -9.95 3.03
CA GLU A 182 -3.23 -10.70 2.49
C GLU A 182 -3.58 -12.19 2.44
N TRP A 183 -3.82 -12.69 1.24
CA TRP A 183 -4.35 -14.03 0.98
C TRP A 183 -3.68 -15.14 1.78
N TYR A 184 -2.37 -15.05 1.96
CA TYR A 184 -1.58 -16.16 2.49
C TYR A 184 -0.66 -15.76 3.63
N HIS A 185 -0.87 -14.59 4.21
CA HIS A 185 -0.12 -14.18 5.40
C HIS A 185 -0.43 -15.12 6.57
N PRO A 186 0.60 -15.70 7.23
CA PRO A 186 0.38 -16.70 8.28
C PRO A 186 -0.53 -16.23 9.42
N LEU A 187 -0.35 -14.99 9.89
CA LEU A 187 -1.20 -14.41 10.94
C LEU A 187 -2.62 -14.13 10.44
N TYR A 188 -2.80 -13.69 9.20
CA TYR A 188 -4.14 -13.44 8.67
C TYR A 188 -5.01 -14.70 8.68
N LYS A 189 -4.39 -15.86 8.42
CA LYS A 189 -5.09 -17.16 8.41
C LYS A 189 -5.40 -17.71 9.79
N THR A 190 -4.65 -17.29 10.82
CA THR A 190 -4.71 -17.93 12.15
C THR A 190 -5.20 -17.00 13.24
N ASP A 191 -4.89 -15.70 13.16
CA ASP A 191 -5.17 -14.69 14.19
C ASP A 191 -5.25 -13.30 13.56
N VAL A 192 -6.42 -12.94 13.01
CA VAL A 192 -6.62 -11.64 12.35
C VAL A 192 -6.41 -10.45 13.29
N PRO A 193 -6.88 -10.44 14.54
CA PRO A 193 -6.58 -9.35 15.46
C PRO A 193 -5.08 -9.10 15.64
N ARG A 194 -4.31 -10.17 15.74
CA ARG A 194 -2.86 -10.09 15.85
C ARG A 194 -2.21 -9.62 14.54
N PHE A 195 -2.71 -10.06 13.39
CA PHE A 195 -2.30 -9.53 12.08
C PHE A 195 -2.50 -8.02 12.00
N VAL A 196 -3.65 -7.52 12.46
CA VAL A 196 -3.96 -6.09 12.47
C VAL A 196 -2.99 -5.31 13.33
N GLU A 197 -2.68 -5.81 14.53
CA GLU A 197 -1.82 -5.13 15.49
C GLU A 197 -0.33 -5.18 15.12
N GLU A 198 0.17 -6.35 14.71
CA GLU A 198 1.59 -6.58 14.52
C GLU A 198 2.08 -6.35 13.08
N HIS A 199 1.18 -6.40 12.09
CA HIS A 199 1.53 -6.28 10.67
C HIS A 199 0.80 -5.14 9.97
N PHE A 200 -0.53 -5.17 9.87
CA PHE A 200 -1.28 -4.21 9.07
C PHE A 200 -1.12 -2.77 9.54
N HIS A 201 -1.44 -2.44 10.80
CA HIS A 201 -1.36 -1.07 11.30
C HIS A 201 0.06 -0.49 11.27
N PRO A 202 1.12 -1.21 11.71
CA PRO A 202 2.49 -0.73 11.58
C PRO A 202 2.89 -0.47 10.13
N GLN A 203 2.58 -1.39 9.22
CA GLN A 203 2.92 -1.29 7.80
C GLN A 203 2.19 -0.12 7.12
N PHE A 204 0.89 0.04 7.38
CA PHE A 204 0.12 1.16 6.86
C PHE A 204 0.64 2.51 7.38
N LYS A 205 0.96 2.59 8.67
CA LYS A 205 1.52 3.80 9.28
C LYS A 205 2.90 4.15 8.73
N ASP A 206 3.76 3.16 8.47
CA ASP A 206 5.04 3.37 7.78
C ASP A 206 4.81 3.95 6.38
N LEU A 207 3.93 3.34 5.58
CA LEU A 207 3.58 3.81 4.24
C LEU A 207 3.13 5.28 4.24
N VAL A 208 2.14 5.60 5.05
CA VAL A 208 1.57 6.95 5.13
C VAL A 208 2.57 7.97 5.64
N SER A 209 3.33 7.64 6.69
CA SER A 209 4.32 8.55 7.27
C SER A 209 5.49 8.82 6.33
N ARG A 210 5.88 7.82 5.56
CA ARG A 210 7.01 7.88 4.63
C ARG A 210 6.71 8.74 3.40
N TYR A 211 5.52 8.55 2.81
CA TYR A 211 5.20 9.16 1.53
C TYR A 211 4.16 10.27 1.61
N THR A 212 3.52 10.49 2.76
CA THR A 212 2.52 11.55 2.98
C THR A 212 1.54 11.72 1.81
N PRO A 213 0.79 10.64 1.45
CA PRO A 213 -0.05 10.66 0.27
C PRO A 213 -1.24 11.62 0.41
N ASP A 214 -1.72 12.14 -0.72
CA ASP A 214 -2.94 12.95 -0.79
C ASP A 214 -4.22 12.09 -0.77
N ILE A 215 -4.10 10.83 -1.20
CA ILE A 215 -5.17 9.82 -1.22
C ILE A 215 -4.62 8.49 -0.70
N ILE A 216 -5.38 7.83 0.17
CA ILE A 216 -5.23 6.40 0.42
C ILE A 216 -6.47 5.69 -0.11
N TRP A 217 -6.24 4.72 -0.99
CA TRP A 217 -7.27 3.83 -1.50
C TRP A 217 -7.10 2.46 -0.86
N THR A 218 -7.96 2.12 0.08
CA THR A 218 -7.94 0.81 0.72
C THR A 218 -8.82 -0.19 -0.02
N ASP A 219 -8.45 -1.48 0.08
CA ASP A 219 -9.15 -2.59 -0.55
C ASP A 219 -9.00 -3.86 0.32
N GLY A 220 -9.85 -4.86 0.09
CA GLY A 220 -9.71 -6.15 0.76
C GLY A 220 -10.24 -6.21 2.19
N GLU A 221 -11.19 -5.35 2.54
CA GLU A 221 -11.84 -5.35 3.86
C GLU A 221 -12.86 -6.49 4.04
N TRP A 222 -13.20 -7.18 3.00
CA TRP A 222 -14.41 -8.01 2.78
C TRP A 222 -14.74 -9.06 3.84
N GLU A 223 -13.74 -9.72 4.41
CA GLU A 223 -13.95 -10.85 5.33
C GLU A 223 -14.08 -10.43 6.78
N GLN A 224 -13.75 -9.17 7.09
CA GLN A 224 -13.67 -8.70 8.46
C GLN A 224 -14.52 -7.45 8.67
N THR A 225 -14.93 -7.22 9.92
CA THR A 225 -15.64 -6.00 10.29
C THR A 225 -14.67 -4.83 10.47
N SER A 226 -15.19 -3.60 10.38
CA SER A 226 -14.41 -2.39 10.70
C SER A 226 -13.88 -2.39 12.14
N ALA A 227 -14.55 -3.06 13.06
CA ALA A 227 -14.07 -3.25 14.43
C ALA A 227 -12.85 -4.18 14.47
N THR A 228 -12.86 -5.28 13.72
CA THR A 228 -11.70 -6.18 13.60
C THR A 228 -10.51 -5.48 12.96
N TRP A 229 -10.73 -4.70 11.90
CA TRP A 229 -9.71 -3.88 11.25
C TRP A 229 -9.23 -2.70 12.11
N ARG A 230 -9.92 -2.36 13.20
CA ARG A 230 -9.69 -1.15 14.01
C ARG A 230 -9.69 0.11 13.15
N SER A 231 -10.62 0.16 12.19
CA SER A 231 -10.64 1.19 11.13
C SER A 231 -10.74 2.61 11.68
N THR A 232 -11.59 2.83 12.70
CA THR A 232 -11.75 4.16 13.31
C THR A 232 -10.48 4.67 13.97
N GLU A 233 -9.71 3.77 14.61
CA GLU A 233 -8.42 4.11 15.20
C GLU A 233 -7.41 4.52 14.12
N LEU A 234 -7.32 3.74 13.06
CA LEU A 234 -6.39 4.01 11.96
C LEU A 234 -6.74 5.30 11.22
N LEU A 235 -8.02 5.49 10.88
CA LEU A 235 -8.48 6.67 10.15
C LEU A 235 -8.42 7.95 10.98
N SER A 236 -8.61 7.88 12.31
CA SER A 236 -8.46 9.05 13.18
C SER A 236 -6.99 9.43 13.38
N TRP A 237 -6.08 8.47 13.26
CA TRP A 237 -4.65 8.71 13.30
C TRP A 237 -4.16 9.43 12.02
N TRP A 238 -4.69 9.10 10.86
CA TRP A 238 -4.35 9.71 9.59
C TRP A 238 -5.07 11.04 9.40
#